data_af88d3f633632e0096d59a2338af0262
#
_entry.id   af88d3f633632e0096d59a2338af0262
#
_cell.length_a   1.000
_cell.length_b   1.000
_cell.length_c   1.000
_cell.angle_alpha   90.00
_cell.angle_beta   90.00
_cell.angle_gamma   90.00
#
_symmetry.space_group_name_H-M   'P 1'
#
loop_
_entity.id
_entity.type
_entity.pdbx_description
1 polymer ?
#
loop_
_entity_poly.entity_id
_entity_poly.type
_entity_poly.pdbx_seq_one_letter_code
_entity_poly.pdbx_strand_id
1 'polypeptide(L)'
;YTNMKFMPTGGINASNLKSYLDFPKIIACGGSWMVKGDLVAAGKFDEIEKLTREAVQSMLGFELAHVGINANSDDEAGNTASAFEKMFGFTSKEGNSSYFAGTGVEVMKTPYKGTNGHIAVSTNYIDRAVSYLEMLGYEFDMSTAKYDAKNNLKAVYFTGEVGGFAVHLVQK
;
A
#
# COMPACT_ATOMS: atom_id res chain seq x y z
N TYR A 1 -23.42 -14.51 -17.64
CA TYR A 1 -23.42 -13.42 -16.62
C TYR A 1 -22.18 -12.53 -16.73
N THR A 2 -21.90 -12.02 -17.93
CA THR A 2 -20.67 -11.27 -18.21
C THR A 2 -20.56 -9.95 -17.44
N ASN A 3 -21.71 -9.30 -17.19
CA ASN A 3 -21.77 -7.98 -16.51
C ASN A 3 -22.19 -8.03 -15.03
N MET A 4 -22.41 -9.21 -14.47
CA MET A 4 -22.78 -9.33 -13.06
C MET A 4 -21.56 -9.22 -12.15
N LYS A 5 -21.77 -8.53 -11.02
CA LYS A 5 -20.86 -8.48 -9.90
C LYS A 5 -21.48 -9.18 -8.70
N PHE A 6 -20.66 -9.69 -7.78
CA PHE A 6 -21.10 -10.54 -6.69
C PHE A 6 -20.62 -10.01 -5.34
N MET A 7 -21.40 -10.28 -4.33
CA MET A 7 -21.02 -10.12 -2.93
C MET A 7 -21.30 -11.45 -2.21
N PRO A 8 -20.32 -12.34 -2.11
CA PRO A 8 -20.49 -13.60 -1.39
C PRO A 8 -20.73 -13.34 0.09
N THR A 9 -21.63 -14.16 0.67
CA THR A 9 -21.95 -14.20 2.10
C THR A 9 -21.90 -15.64 2.60
N GLY A 10 -21.63 -15.82 3.88
CA GLY A 10 -21.51 -17.14 4.51
C GLY A 10 -20.12 -17.77 4.29
N GLY A 11 -19.54 -18.28 5.37
CA GLY A 11 -18.23 -18.92 5.38
C GLY A 11 -17.03 -17.99 5.14
N ILE A 12 -17.24 -16.69 4.92
CA ILE A 12 -16.16 -15.73 4.80
C ILE A 12 -15.52 -15.47 6.17
N ASN A 13 -14.19 -15.44 6.19
CA ASN A 13 -13.39 -15.17 7.39
C ASN A 13 -12.04 -14.56 7.01
N ALA A 14 -11.21 -14.20 8.00
CA ALA A 14 -9.93 -13.54 7.76
C ALA A 14 -8.98 -14.33 6.85
N SER A 15 -9.02 -15.68 6.88
CA SER A 15 -8.09 -16.52 6.11
C SER A 15 -8.46 -16.64 4.63
N ASN A 16 -9.75 -16.46 4.27
CA ASN A 16 -10.22 -16.60 2.88
C ASN A 16 -10.71 -15.31 2.23
N LEU A 17 -10.83 -14.21 3.00
CA LEU A 17 -11.31 -12.92 2.52
C LEU A 17 -10.57 -12.44 1.26
N LYS A 18 -9.22 -12.48 1.29
CA LYS A 18 -8.40 -12.03 0.17
C LYS A 18 -8.65 -12.85 -1.09
N SER A 19 -8.74 -14.18 -0.99
CA SER A 19 -8.95 -15.05 -2.15
C SER A 19 -10.27 -14.80 -2.87
N TYR A 20 -11.32 -14.41 -2.13
CA TYR A 20 -12.57 -13.95 -2.74
C TYR A 20 -12.41 -12.59 -3.41
N LEU A 21 -11.80 -11.61 -2.73
CA LEU A 21 -11.67 -10.25 -3.24
C LEU A 21 -10.72 -10.13 -4.45
N ASP A 22 -9.79 -11.07 -4.62
CA ASP A 22 -8.92 -11.16 -5.80
C ASP A 22 -9.71 -11.52 -7.08
N PHE A 23 -10.91 -12.07 -6.95
CA PHE A 23 -11.72 -12.36 -8.13
C PHE A 23 -12.40 -11.07 -8.64
N PRO A 24 -12.14 -10.62 -9.89
CA PRO A 24 -12.51 -9.29 -10.38
C PRO A 24 -14.01 -8.98 -10.36
N LYS A 25 -14.87 -9.99 -10.26
CA LYS A 25 -16.32 -9.81 -10.18
C LYS A 25 -16.85 -9.69 -8.76
N ILE A 26 -16.02 -9.89 -7.75
CA ILE A 26 -16.40 -9.71 -6.34
C ILE A 26 -16.07 -8.30 -5.90
N ILE A 27 -17.12 -7.52 -5.61
CA ILE A 27 -16.99 -6.12 -5.20
C ILE A 27 -16.91 -5.95 -3.69
N ALA A 28 -17.44 -6.90 -2.94
CA ALA A 28 -17.41 -6.91 -1.48
C ALA A 28 -17.63 -8.34 -0.98
N CYS A 29 -17.33 -8.58 0.30
CA CYS A 29 -17.64 -9.83 1.00
C CYS A 29 -18.42 -9.52 2.27
N GLY A 30 -19.49 -10.29 2.54
CA GLY A 30 -20.21 -10.26 3.81
C GLY A 30 -19.68 -11.34 4.75
N GLY A 31 -19.27 -10.96 5.96
CA GLY A 31 -18.77 -11.90 6.95
C GLY A 31 -19.23 -11.56 8.36
N SER A 32 -19.75 -12.53 9.08
CA SER A 32 -20.23 -12.36 10.44
C SER A 32 -19.19 -12.71 11.53
N TRP A 33 -17.97 -13.12 11.11
CA TRP A 33 -16.93 -13.48 12.10
C TRP A 33 -16.45 -12.30 12.92
N MET A 34 -16.59 -11.07 12.43
CA MET A 34 -16.24 -9.83 13.14
C MET A 34 -17.30 -9.43 14.15
N VAL A 35 -18.58 -9.79 13.90
CA VAL A 35 -19.74 -9.38 14.70
C VAL A 35 -20.51 -10.63 15.12
N LYS A 36 -19.89 -11.45 15.95
CA LYS A 36 -20.51 -12.67 16.49
C LYS A 36 -21.62 -12.33 17.48
N GLY A 37 -22.71 -13.09 17.43
CA GLY A 37 -23.87 -12.87 18.30
C GLY A 37 -23.56 -12.93 19.80
N ASP A 38 -22.63 -13.77 20.22
CA ASP A 38 -22.16 -13.86 21.60
C ASP A 38 -21.40 -12.61 22.05
N LEU A 39 -20.59 -12.00 21.17
CA LEU A 39 -19.92 -10.73 21.46
C LEU A 39 -20.92 -9.57 21.58
N VAL A 40 -21.93 -9.54 20.71
CA VAL A 40 -23.02 -8.54 20.78
C VAL A 40 -23.81 -8.71 22.07
N ALA A 41 -24.23 -9.94 22.41
CA ALA A 41 -24.99 -10.24 23.62
C ALA A 41 -24.20 -9.92 24.91
N ALA A 42 -22.87 -10.05 24.87
CA ALA A 42 -21.97 -9.72 25.97
C ALA A 42 -21.56 -8.24 26.04
N GLY A 43 -22.01 -7.40 25.09
CA GLY A 43 -21.62 -5.98 25.00
C GLY A 43 -20.14 -5.74 24.68
N LYS A 44 -19.45 -6.71 24.09
CA LYS A 44 -18.01 -6.64 23.78
C LYS A 44 -17.73 -5.88 22.48
N PHE A 45 -18.15 -4.63 22.44
CA PHE A 45 -18.03 -3.80 21.21
C PHE A 45 -16.59 -3.45 20.86
N ASP A 46 -15.71 -3.29 21.85
CA ASP A 46 -14.28 -3.05 21.59
C ASP A 46 -13.62 -4.23 20.85
N GLU A 47 -14.04 -5.47 21.18
CA GLU A 47 -13.56 -6.68 20.50
C GLU A 47 -14.10 -6.74 19.05
N ILE A 48 -15.35 -6.36 18.84
CA ILE A 48 -15.97 -6.26 17.52
C ILE A 48 -15.24 -5.21 16.67
N GLU A 49 -14.96 -4.04 17.23
CA GLU A 49 -14.19 -2.99 16.54
C GLU A 49 -12.81 -3.51 16.15
N LYS A 50 -12.09 -4.15 17.08
CA LYS A 50 -10.78 -4.73 16.81
C LYS A 50 -10.83 -5.73 15.66
N LEU A 51 -11.74 -6.71 15.70
CA LEU A 51 -11.89 -7.72 14.66
C LEU A 51 -12.23 -7.10 13.28
N THR A 52 -13.05 -6.05 13.27
CA THR A 52 -13.40 -5.33 12.06
C THR A 52 -12.19 -4.58 11.49
N ARG A 53 -11.43 -3.91 12.33
CA ARG A 53 -10.18 -3.23 11.95
C ARG A 53 -9.16 -4.22 11.38
N GLU A 54 -8.97 -5.36 12.03
CA GLU A 54 -8.09 -6.43 11.56
C GLU A 54 -8.52 -6.98 10.19
N ALA A 55 -9.83 -7.13 9.96
CA ALA A 55 -10.35 -7.56 8.67
C ALA A 55 -10.03 -6.55 7.56
N VAL A 56 -10.19 -5.25 7.81
CA VAL A 56 -9.84 -4.18 6.87
C VAL A 56 -8.33 -4.16 6.61
N GLN A 57 -7.52 -4.25 7.66
CA GLN A 57 -6.05 -4.27 7.53
C GLN A 57 -5.57 -5.48 6.73
N SER A 58 -6.15 -6.66 6.99
CA SER A 58 -5.85 -7.88 6.22
C SER A 58 -6.26 -7.76 4.76
N MET A 59 -7.42 -7.15 4.49
CA MET A 59 -7.86 -6.86 3.11
C MET A 59 -6.87 -5.95 2.40
N LEU A 60 -6.51 -4.83 3.01
CA LEU A 60 -5.63 -3.82 2.41
C LEU A 60 -4.18 -4.28 2.32
N GLY A 61 -3.71 -5.07 3.31
CA GLY A 61 -2.40 -5.72 3.30
C GLY A 61 -1.26 -4.72 3.15
N PHE A 62 -1.27 -3.65 3.95
CA PHE A 62 -0.21 -2.65 3.93
C PHE A 62 1.13 -3.24 4.34
N GLU A 63 2.16 -2.99 3.53
CA GLU A 63 3.53 -3.40 3.77
C GLU A 63 4.50 -2.32 3.30
N LEU A 64 5.62 -2.15 3.99
CA LEU A 64 6.69 -1.30 3.50
C LEU A 64 7.22 -1.87 2.18
N ALA A 65 7.14 -1.10 1.10
CA ALA A 65 7.66 -1.49 -0.20
C ALA A 65 9.12 -1.07 -0.37
N HIS A 66 9.42 0.21 -0.16
CA HIS A 66 10.78 0.75 -0.19
C HIS A 66 10.87 2.09 0.55
N VAL A 67 12.12 2.46 0.85
CA VAL A 67 12.47 3.81 1.30
C VAL A 67 13.28 4.48 0.18
N GLY A 68 12.87 5.68 -0.20
CA GLY A 68 13.53 6.50 -1.19
C GLY A 68 14.46 7.52 -0.55
N ILE A 69 15.71 7.57 -1.02
CA ILE A 69 16.73 8.52 -0.60
C ILE A 69 16.92 9.53 -1.74
N ASN A 70 16.91 10.81 -1.43
CA ASN A 70 17.22 11.86 -2.40
C ASN A 70 18.75 12.06 -2.50
N ALA A 71 19.34 11.78 -3.65
CA ALA A 71 20.70 12.20 -3.97
C ALA A 71 20.68 13.49 -4.80
N ASN A 72 21.81 14.20 -4.83
CA ASN A 72 21.92 15.46 -5.55
C ASN A 72 22.45 15.28 -6.98
N SER A 73 22.92 14.07 -7.33
CA SER A 73 23.41 13.73 -8.66
C SER A 73 23.31 12.24 -8.96
N ASP A 74 23.42 11.88 -10.22
CA ASP A 74 23.49 10.50 -10.69
C ASP A 74 24.67 9.73 -10.07
N ASP A 75 25.86 10.37 -10.04
CA ASP A 75 27.05 9.78 -9.42
C ASP A 75 26.86 9.50 -7.93
N GLU A 76 26.26 10.44 -7.18
CA GLU A 76 25.96 10.25 -5.75
C GLU A 76 24.97 9.11 -5.56
N ALA A 77 23.93 9.05 -6.39
CA ALA A 77 22.93 7.97 -6.32
C ALA A 77 23.55 6.60 -6.61
N GLY A 78 24.36 6.50 -7.66
CA GLY A 78 25.07 5.28 -8.02
C GLY A 78 26.04 4.82 -6.93
N ASN A 79 26.82 5.76 -6.36
CA ASN A 79 27.75 5.48 -5.26
C ASN A 79 26.99 5.00 -4.00
N THR A 80 25.86 5.63 -3.68
CA THR A 80 25.02 5.23 -2.56
C THR A 80 24.46 3.82 -2.74
N ALA A 81 23.89 3.51 -3.90
CA ALA A 81 23.38 2.17 -4.20
C ALA A 81 24.50 1.12 -4.15
N SER A 82 25.69 1.44 -4.71
CA SER A 82 26.88 0.58 -4.65
C SER A 82 27.38 0.35 -3.21
N ALA A 83 27.24 1.34 -2.32
CA ALA A 83 27.58 1.16 -0.90
C ALA A 83 26.67 0.12 -0.24
N PHE A 84 25.35 0.16 -0.47
CA PHE A 84 24.42 -0.87 0.01
C PHE A 84 24.74 -2.26 -0.56
N GLU A 85 25.14 -2.34 -1.82
CA GLU A 85 25.56 -3.60 -2.44
C GLU A 85 26.82 -4.16 -1.77
N LYS A 86 27.83 -3.33 -1.54
CA LYS A 86 29.08 -3.75 -0.89
C LYS A 86 28.91 -4.14 0.58
N MET A 87 28.05 -3.40 1.32
CA MET A 87 27.83 -3.66 2.74
C MET A 87 26.93 -4.87 3.00
N PHE A 88 25.87 -5.04 2.20
CA PHE A 88 24.78 -5.96 2.51
C PHE A 88 24.49 -6.98 1.39
N GLY A 89 25.18 -6.89 0.25
CA GLY A 89 24.93 -7.76 -0.90
C GLY A 89 23.62 -7.44 -1.63
N PHE A 90 23.06 -6.24 -1.47
CA PHE A 90 21.86 -5.81 -2.17
C PHE A 90 22.21 -5.50 -3.63
N THR A 91 21.77 -6.35 -4.55
CA THR A 91 22.07 -6.15 -5.98
C THR A 91 21.56 -4.77 -6.44
N SER A 92 22.48 -3.96 -6.96
CA SER A 92 22.16 -2.64 -7.51
C SER A 92 21.55 -2.78 -8.90
N LYS A 93 20.48 -2.02 -9.15
CA LYS A 93 19.82 -1.95 -10.46
C LYS A 93 19.56 -0.50 -10.83
N GLU A 94 20.15 -0.06 -11.94
CA GLU A 94 19.90 1.26 -12.48
C GLU A 94 18.54 1.33 -13.17
N GLY A 95 17.77 2.39 -12.87
CA GLY A 95 16.58 2.83 -13.58
C GLY A 95 16.77 4.20 -14.21
N ASN A 96 15.72 4.73 -14.83
CA ASN A 96 15.78 6.04 -15.50
C ASN A 96 16.01 7.19 -14.51
N SER A 97 15.30 7.21 -13.38
CA SER A 97 15.30 8.30 -12.39
C SER A 97 15.95 7.93 -11.06
N SER A 98 16.29 6.67 -10.86
CA SER A 98 16.80 6.16 -9.59
C SER A 98 17.66 4.91 -9.77
N TYR A 99 18.39 4.56 -8.70
CA TYR A 99 18.98 3.23 -8.50
C TYR A 99 18.23 2.50 -7.41
N PHE A 100 17.99 1.22 -7.60
CA PHE A 100 17.54 0.35 -6.53
C PHE A 100 18.70 -0.47 -5.96
N ALA A 101 18.83 -0.52 -4.65
CA ALA A 101 19.66 -1.49 -3.95
C ALA A 101 18.73 -2.55 -3.32
N GLY A 102 18.74 -3.74 -3.89
CA GLY A 102 17.73 -4.76 -3.62
C GLY A 102 16.34 -4.29 -4.05
N THR A 103 15.33 -4.58 -3.23
CA THR A 103 13.95 -4.14 -3.45
C THR A 103 13.50 -3.04 -2.49
N GLY A 104 14.27 -2.80 -1.44
CA GLY A 104 13.85 -1.98 -0.31
C GLY A 104 14.45 -0.57 -0.25
N VAL A 105 15.49 -0.28 -1.03
CA VAL A 105 16.12 1.04 -1.04
C VAL A 105 16.13 1.58 -2.47
N GLU A 106 15.47 2.71 -2.68
CA GLU A 106 15.50 3.48 -3.93
C GLU A 106 16.33 4.74 -3.73
N VAL A 107 17.33 4.99 -4.57
CA VAL A 107 18.14 6.19 -4.49
C VAL A 107 17.85 7.03 -5.73
N MET A 108 17.21 8.17 -5.52
CA MET A 108 16.83 9.10 -6.60
C MET A 108 18.08 9.80 -7.16
N LYS A 109 18.21 9.87 -8.49
CA LYS A 109 19.34 10.55 -9.18
C LYS A 109 19.32 12.07 -9.01
N THR A 110 18.14 12.61 -8.65
CA THR A 110 17.93 14.03 -8.32
C THR A 110 16.93 14.11 -7.18
N PRO A 111 16.98 15.16 -6.33
CA PRO A 111 16.00 15.35 -5.29
C PRO A 111 14.57 15.30 -5.84
N TYR A 112 13.73 14.55 -5.19
CA TYR A 112 12.31 14.39 -5.52
C TYR A 112 11.44 14.78 -4.33
N LYS A 113 10.24 14.21 -4.17
CA LYS A 113 9.32 14.52 -3.07
C LYS A 113 9.90 14.12 -1.71
N GLY A 114 9.55 14.92 -0.70
CA GLY A 114 9.93 14.72 0.70
C GLY A 114 11.28 15.34 1.06
N THR A 115 11.32 16.03 2.19
CA THR A 115 12.52 16.67 2.73
C THR A 115 13.65 15.65 2.95
N ASN A 116 13.29 14.47 3.47
CA ASN A 116 14.22 13.38 3.76
C ASN A 116 14.17 12.26 2.70
N GLY A 117 13.36 12.42 1.64
CA GLY A 117 13.05 11.39 0.66
C GLY A 117 11.61 10.88 0.79
N HIS A 118 11.36 9.63 0.38
CA HIS A 118 10.00 9.10 0.39
C HIS A 118 9.90 7.69 0.99
N ILE A 119 8.69 7.33 1.40
CA ILE A 119 8.35 5.99 1.90
C ILE A 119 7.21 5.46 1.04
N ALA A 120 7.44 4.31 0.41
CA ALA A 120 6.42 3.59 -0.34
C ALA A 120 5.77 2.51 0.52
N VAL A 121 4.45 2.54 0.59
CA VAL A 121 3.65 1.50 1.25
C VAL A 121 2.85 0.76 0.20
N SER A 122 3.08 -0.54 0.06
CA SER A 122 2.31 -1.37 -0.86
C SER A 122 0.98 -1.79 -0.26
N THR A 123 -0.02 -1.99 -1.13
CA THR A 123 -1.35 -2.45 -0.75
C THR A 123 -1.91 -3.43 -1.77
N ASN A 124 -2.78 -4.34 -1.31
CA ASN A 124 -3.45 -5.31 -2.19
C ASN A 124 -4.45 -4.64 -3.15
N TYR A 125 -5.08 -3.52 -2.73
CA TYR A 125 -6.15 -2.85 -3.50
C TYR A 125 -6.05 -1.33 -3.30
N ILE A 126 -5.29 -0.67 -4.16
CA ILE A 126 -4.94 0.74 -3.98
C ILE A 126 -6.17 1.67 -3.97
N ASP A 127 -7.18 1.42 -4.82
CA ASP A 127 -8.40 2.25 -4.84
C ASP A 127 -9.17 2.13 -3.51
N ARG A 128 -9.22 0.92 -2.94
CA ARG A 128 -9.85 0.70 -1.62
C ARG A 128 -9.03 1.32 -0.49
N ALA A 129 -7.70 1.27 -0.61
CA ALA A 129 -6.79 1.88 0.36
C ALA A 129 -6.94 3.40 0.37
N VAL A 130 -7.01 4.04 -0.81
CA VAL A 130 -7.28 5.48 -0.93
C VAL A 130 -8.60 5.82 -0.26
N SER A 131 -9.70 5.18 -0.64
CA SER A 131 -11.03 5.45 -0.07
C SER A 131 -11.07 5.23 1.46
N TYR A 132 -10.40 4.19 1.96
CA TYR A 132 -10.33 3.92 3.40
C TYR A 132 -9.56 5.01 4.15
N LEU A 133 -8.42 5.44 3.61
CA LEU A 133 -7.58 6.45 4.25
C LEU A 133 -8.20 7.85 4.17
N GLU A 134 -8.94 8.15 3.08
CA GLU A 134 -9.74 9.38 2.98
C GLU A 134 -10.85 9.43 4.05
N MET A 135 -11.53 8.30 4.33
CA MET A 135 -12.49 8.22 5.45
C MET A 135 -11.85 8.47 6.81
N LEU A 136 -10.55 8.20 6.95
CA LEU A 136 -9.78 8.51 8.17
C LEU A 136 -9.24 9.95 8.20
N GLY A 137 -9.53 10.76 7.18
CA GLY A 137 -9.13 12.17 7.09
C GLY A 137 -7.77 12.42 6.44
N TYR A 138 -7.19 11.43 5.77
CA TYR A 138 -5.97 11.62 4.98
C TYR A 138 -6.33 12.10 3.58
N GLU A 139 -5.47 12.93 2.98
CA GLU A 139 -5.66 13.48 1.65
C GLU A 139 -4.56 13.00 0.70
N PHE A 140 -4.91 12.83 -0.58
CA PHE A 140 -4.01 12.41 -1.64
C PHE A 140 -3.80 13.51 -2.68
N ASP A 141 -2.57 13.68 -3.12
CA ASP A 141 -2.21 14.54 -4.26
C ASP A 141 -2.41 13.75 -5.57
N MET A 142 -3.63 13.81 -6.10
CA MET A 142 -4.01 13.10 -7.33
C MET A 142 -3.22 13.55 -8.57
N SER A 143 -2.53 14.70 -8.52
CA SER A 143 -1.62 15.10 -9.60
C SER A 143 -0.39 14.19 -9.71
N THR A 144 -0.09 13.43 -8.64
CA THR A 144 1.00 12.46 -8.58
C THR A 144 0.60 11.04 -8.99
N ALA A 145 -0.70 10.84 -9.24
CA ALA A 145 -1.23 9.52 -9.54
C ALA A 145 -0.59 8.91 -10.79
N LYS A 146 -0.17 7.66 -10.68
CA LYS A 146 0.35 6.86 -11.78
C LYS A 146 -0.64 5.76 -12.12
N TYR A 147 -0.90 5.58 -13.40
CA TYR A 147 -1.85 4.60 -13.91
C TYR A 147 -1.15 3.62 -14.86
N ASP A 148 -1.66 2.41 -14.93
CA ASP A 148 -1.24 1.45 -15.95
C ASP A 148 -1.92 1.72 -17.31
N ALA A 149 -1.58 0.93 -18.32
CA ALA A 149 -2.15 1.06 -19.67
C ALA A 149 -3.67 0.80 -19.74
N LYS A 150 -4.26 0.22 -18.68
CA LYS A 150 -5.69 -0.03 -18.55
C LYS A 150 -6.39 1.00 -17.66
N ASN A 151 -5.69 2.09 -17.32
CA ASN A 151 -6.17 3.15 -16.44
C ASN A 151 -6.46 2.69 -14.99
N ASN A 152 -5.77 1.65 -14.49
CA ASN A 152 -5.81 1.29 -13.08
C ASN A 152 -4.76 2.08 -12.31
N LEU A 153 -5.13 2.62 -11.16
CA LEU A 153 -4.21 3.33 -10.27
C LEU A 153 -3.09 2.39 -9.79
N LYS A 154 -1.84 2.84 -9.90
CA LYS A 154 -0.65 2.07 -9.50
C LYS A 154 0.12 2.70 -8.36
N ALA A 155 0.14 4.01 -8.28
CA ALA A 155 0.77 4.75 -7.18
C ALA A 155 0.13 6.12 -7.01
N VAL A 156 0.12 6.64 -5.79
CA VAL A 156 -0.33 8.00 -5.48
C VAL A 156 0.28 8.47 -4.16
N TYR A 157 0.72 9.72 -4.10
CA TYR A 157 1.26 10.34 -2.89
C TYR A 157 0.16 10.92 -2.02
N PHE A 158 0.36 10.89 -0.70
CA PHE A 158 -0.38 11.73 0.23
C PHE A 158 -0.02 13.20 0.05
N THR A 159 -0.93 14.11 0.43
CA THR A 159 -0.60 15.52 0.66
C THR A 159 0.23 15.65 1.93
N GLY A 160 1.33 16.43 1.84
CA GLY A 160 2.22 16.65 2.98
C GLY A 160 3.20 15.51 3.24
N GLU A 161 3.90 15.62 4.36
CA GLU A 161 4.97 14.72 4.77
C GLU A 161 4.71 14.13 6.16
N VAL A 162 5.24 12.94 6.39
CA VAL A 162 5.27 12.30 7.70
C VAL A 162 6.73 12.16 8.14
N GLY A 163 7.13 12.85 9.20
CA GLY A 163 8.53 12.84 9.67
C GLY A 163 9.54 13.36 8.65
N GLY A 164 9.13 14.25 7.74
CA GLY A 164 9.97 14.78 6.66
C GLY A 164 10.04 13.84 5.44
N PHE A 165 9.29 12.76 5.41
CA PHE A 165 9.19 11.87 4.24
C PHE A 165 7.87 12.09 3.51
N ALA A 166 7.92 12.19 2.19
CA ALA A 166 6.74 12.05 1.36
C ALA A 166 6.30 10.56 1.38
N VAL A 167 5.04 10.31 1.68
CA VAL A 167 4.51 8.94 1.72
C VAL A 167 3.64 8.69 0.50
N HIS A 168 3.74 7.51 -0.09
CA HIS A 168 2.87 7.13 -1.19
C HIS A 168 2.43 5.67 -1.11
N LEU A 169 1.27 5.41 -1.69
CA LEU A 169 0.78 4.04 -1.89
C LEU A 169 1.28 3.50 -3.22
N VAL A 170 1.52 2.18 -3.26
CA VAL A 170 1.79 1.43 -4.49
C VAL A 170 0.94 0.17 -4.53
N GLN A 171 0.38 -0.17 -5.70
CA GLN A 171 -0.35 -1.41 -5.93
C GLN A 171 0.62 -2.59 -5.95
N LYS A 172 0.38 -3.63 -5.16
CA LYS A 172 1.07 -4.94 -5.26
C LYS A 172 0.84 -5.61 -6.59
#